data_677232b624e76a0793034e7f014498ac
#
_entry.id   677232b624e76a0793034e7f014498ac
#
_cell.length_a   1.000
_cell.length_b   1.000
_cell.length_c   1.000
_cell.angle_alpha   90.00
_cell.angle_beta   90.00
_cell.angle_gamma   90.00
#
_symmetry.space_group_name_H-M   'P 1'
#
loop_
_entity.id
_entity.type
_entity.pdbx_description
1 polymer ?
#
loop_
_entity_poly.entity_id
_entity_poly.type
_entity_poly.pdbx_seq_one_letter_code
_entity_poly.pdbx_strand_id
1 'polypeptide(L)'
;MRLFAASLAVCGLLIGCHSVEPLRIADPAGPGSYPAHWWTAVPKEGAPSWEILPQEAGPGEVILSKRNELGLLSNFAATPFVFHGKRFASLEGFWQMMKYPEGADDPRANFPGLNWPYTREQVAQLTSFEAKRAGNLGEDNMKKVGITWVTFEGKRMEYKPRIPGEHYRLIVEATHEKVRQNPEVKRVLLATGNLVLKPDHHQEPDAPAAWRYYEILTQIRAELHSQK
;
A
#
# COMPACT_ATOMS: atom_id res chain seq x y z
N MET A 1 -4.91 72.08 57.82
CA MET A 1 -5.72 71.03 57.21
C MET A 1 -5.07 70.70 55.84
N ARG A 2 -4.35 69.63 55.78
CA ARG A 2 -3.65 69.20 54.50
C ARG A 2 -4.36 67.98 53.96
N LEU A 3 -4.88 68.09 52.72
CA LEU A 3 -5.52 66.98 52.01
C LEU A 3 -4.39 66.11 51.37
N PHE A 4 -4.39 64.82 51.61
CA PHE A 4 -3.61 63.86 50.95
C PHE A 4 -4.43 63.29 49.80
N ALA A 5 -3.93 63.44 48.55
CA ALA A 5 -4.48 62.76 47.40
C ALA A 5 -3.74 61.40 47.19
N ALA A 6 -4.50 60.32 47.22
CA ALA A 6 -3.98 59.00 46.92
C ALA A 6 -4.12 58.73 45.43
N SER A 7 -2.99 58.54 44.76
CA SER A 7 -2.92 58.08 43.36
C SER A 7 -3.05 56.54 43.33
N LEU A 8 -4.12 56.06 42.69
CA LEU A 8 -4.23 54.64 42.31
C LEU A 8 -3.45 54.39 41.01
N ALA A 9 -2.42 53.58 41.10
CA ALA A 9 -1.73 53.06 39.93
C ALA A 9 -2.49 51.82 39.44
N VAL A 10 -3.08 51.91 38.24
CA VAL A 10 -3.71 50.76 37.56
C VAL A 10 -2.60 50.04 36.80
N CYS A 11 -2.21 48.85 37.27
CA CYS A 11 -1.29 47.96 36.61
C CYS A 11 -2.03 47.15 35.52
N GLY A 12 -1.94 47.60 34.28
CA GLY A 12 -2.51 46.90 33.14
C GLY A 12 -1.69 45.61 32.81
N LEU A 13 -2.27 44.44 33.06
CA LEU A 13 -1.75 43.19 32.55
C LEU A 13 -1.99 43.13 31.04
N LEU A 14 -0.94 43.29 30.24
CA LEU A 14 -0.94 42.96 28.83
C LEU A 14 -0.88 41.44 28.72
N ILE A 15 -2.05 40.81 28.46
CA ILE A 15 -2.13 39.42 28.02
C ILE A 15 -1.62 39.37 26.58
N GLY A 16 -0.36 38.97 26.42
CA GLY A 16 0.21 38.71 25.10
C GLY A 16 -0.53 37.53 24.47
N CYS A 17 -1.36 37.83 23.48
CA CYS A 17 -1.83 36.79 22.55
C CYS A 17 -0.63 36.24 21.80
N HIS A 18 -0.13 35.09 22.27
CA HIS A 18 0.77 34.27 21.44
C HIS A 18 -0.09 33.69 20.32
N SER A 19 -0.02 34.27 19.14
CA SER A 19 -0.48 33.65 17.91
C SER A 19 0.33 32.35 17.74
N VAL A 20 -0.33 31.22 17.95
CA VAL A 20 0.21 29.91 17.56
C VAL A 20 0.31 29.97 16.05
N GLU A 21 1.54 30.17 15.52
CA GLU A 21 1.77 29.97 14.10
C GLU A 21 1.33 28.55 13.75
N PRO A 22 0.49 28.38 12.70
CA PRO A 22 0.18 27.05 12.22
C PRO A 22 1.50 26.38 11.85
N LEU A 23 1.72 25.15 12.36
CA LEU A 23 2.82 24.30 11.95
C LEU A 23 2.91 24.38 10.41
N ARG A 24 3.91 25.08 9.90
CA ARG A 24 4.27 25.03 8.48
C ARG A 24 4.64 23.58 8.24
N ILE A 25 3.74 22.82 7.61
CA ILE A 25 4.11 21.59 6.93
C ILE A 25 5.22 22.02 5.98
N ALA A 26 6.44 21.54 6.22
CA ALA A 26 7.59 21.87 5.37
C ALA A 26 7.14 21.66 3.93
N ASP A 27 7.33 22.69 3.08
CA ASP A 27 7.03 22.60 1.66
C ASP A 27 7.60 21.26 1.15
N PRO A 28 6.82 20.48 0.41
CA PRO A 28 7.33 19.25 -0.16
C PRO A 28 8.61 19.62 -0.91
N ALA A 29 9.69 18.92 -0.60
CA ALA A 29 10.98 19.17 -1.22
C ALA A 29 10.76 19.35 -2.72
N GLY A 30 11.16 20.53 -3.27
CA GLY A 30 10.84 20.91 -4.64
C GLY A 30 11.33 19.88 -5.65
N PRO A 31 10.86 19.91 -6.91
CA PRO A 31 11.18 18.91 -7.95
C PRO A 31 12.69 18.65 -8.13
N GLY A 32 13.58 19.48 -7.62
CA GLY A 32 15.03 19.29 -7.65
C GLY A 32 15.62 18.30 -6.65
N SER A 33 14.85 17.76 -5.69
CA SER A 33 15.34 16.82 -4.67
C SER A 33 15.04 15.35 -4.99
N TYR A 34 14.21 15.08 -5.98
CA TYR A 34 13.81 13.72 -6.39
C TYR A 34 14.38 13.37 -7.78
N PRO A 35 14.57 12.08 -8.09
CA PRO A 35 15.03 11.63 -9.40
C PRO A 35 14.06 12.07 -10.51
N ALA A 36 14.49 12.95 -11.40
CA ALA A 36 13.65 13.50 -12.47
C ALA A 36 13.01 12.43 -13.37
N HIS A 37 13.68 11.28 -13.53
CA HIS A 37 13.18 10.18 -14.35
C HIS A 37 11.88 9.53 -13.83
N TRP A 38 11.48 9.79 -12.57
CA TRP A 38 10.19 9.33 -12.05
C TRP A 38 8.99 9.94 -12.75
N TRP A 39 9.17 11.08 -13.42
CA TRP A 39 8.14 11.79 -14.18
C TRP A 39 8.43 11.84 -15.68
N THR A 40 9.44 11.08 -16.15
CA THR A 40 9.77 11.05 -17.57
C THR A 40 8.58 10.55 -18.38
N ALA A 41 8.19 11.36 -19.35
CA ALA A 41 7.06 11.05 -20.20
C ALA A 41 7.28 9.77 -21.00
N VAL A 42 6.28 8.93 -21.02
CA VAL A 42 6.21 7.68 -21.79
C VAL A 42 5.16 7.85 -22.87
N PRO A 43 5.44 7.42 -24.13
CA PRO A 43 4.45 7.44 -25.21
C PRO A 43 3.17 6.68 -24.81
N LYS A 44 2.01 7.26 -25.12
CA LYS A 44 0.71 6.61 -24.87
C LYS A 44 0.46 5.46 -25.84
N GLU A 45 1.06 5.53 -27.04
CA GLU A 45 1.00 4.45 -28.02
C GLU A 45 1.61 3.20 -27.43
N GLY A 46 0.83 2.12 -27.43
CA GLY A 46 1.26 0.82 -26.90
C GLY A 46 1.21 0.70 -25.37
N ALA A 47 0.85 1.76 -24.64
CA ALA A 47 0.56 1.64 -23.21
C ALA A 47 -0.82 0.97 -23.00
N PRO A 48 -0.93 0.04 -22.04
CA PRO A 48 -2.22 -0.54 -21.69
C PRO A 48 -3.21 0.53 -21.22
N SER A 49 -4.47 0.41 -21.61
CA SER A 49 -5.53 1.38 -21.26
C SER A 49 -5.79 1.53 -19.77
N TRP A 50 -5.38 0.54 -18.97
CA TRP A 50 -5.51 0.56 -17.51
C TRP A 50 -4.37 1.28 -16.80
N GLU A 51 -3.24 1.56 -17.51
CA GLU A 51 -2.04 2.13 -16.91
C GLU A 51 -2.18 3.66 -16.76
N ILE A 52 -1.80 4.15 -15.59
CA ILE A 52 -1.55 5.58 -15.33
C ILE A 52 -0.06 5.82 -15.54
N LEU A 53 0.27 6.71 -16.48
CA LEU A 53 1.65 6.94 -16.89
C LEU A 53 2.38 7.91 -15.93
N PRO A 54 3.71 7.85 -15.81
CA PRO A 54 4.50 8.69 -14.90
C PRO A 54 4.21 10.19 -15.01
N GLN A 55 4.01 10.70 -16.22
CA GLN A 55 3.73 12.12 -16.48
C GLN A 55 2.31 12.56 -16.09
N GLU A 56 1.44 11.64 -15.67
CA GLU A 56 0.09 11.97 -15.22
C GLU A 56 0.04 12.29 -13.72
N ALA A 57 1.19 12.20 -13.02
CA ALA A 57 1.32 12.63 -11.64
C ALA A 57 1.05 14.14 -11.50
N GLY A 58 0.22 14.51 -10.54
CA GLY A 58 -0.02 15.89 -10.15
C GLY A 58 1.15 16.49 -9.36
N PRO A 59 1.06 17.79 -9.03
CA PRO A 59 2.06 18.45 -8.18
C PRO A 59 2.22 17.73 -6.83
N GLY A 60 3.45 17.41 -6.45
CA GLY A 60 3.76 16.70 -5.21
C GLY A 60 3.38 15.21 -5.20
N GLU A 61 2.97 14.66 -6.33
CA GLU A 61 2.62 13.23 -6.48
C GLU A 61 3.68 12.46 -7.25
N VAL A 62 3.69 11.15 -7.08
CA VAL A 62 4.47 10.22 -7.90
C VAL A 62 3.65 8.96 -8.19
N ILE A 63 3.64 8.54 -9.46
CA ILE A 63 3.02 7.28 -9.87
C ILE A 63 4.00 6.14 -9.56
N LEU A 64 3.54 5.10 -8.87
CA LEU A 64 4.33 3.90 -8.56
C LEU A 64 4.50 3.03 -9.83
N SER A 65 5.06 3.66 -10.87
CA SER A 65 5.18 3.08 -12.19
C SER A 65 6.12 1.89 -12.21
N LYS A 66 5.72 0.82 -12.90
CA LYS A 66 6.57 -0.35 -13.16
C LYS A 66 7.64 -0.12 -14.24
N ARG A 67 7.68 1.09 -14.81
CA ARG A 67 8.63 1.49 -15.86
C ARG A 67 9.97 2.00 -15.32
N ASN A 68 10.05 2.17 -14.00
CA ASN A 68 11.27 2.55 -13.28
C ASN A 68 11.33 1.81 -11.93
N GLU A 69 12.28 2.17 -11.07
CA GLU A 69 12.51 1.52 -9.77
C GLU A 69 11.33 1.63 -8.80
N LEU A 70 10.41 2.59 -8.98
CA LEU A 70 9.19 2.66 -8.17
C LEU A 70 8.33 1.41 -8.33
N GLY A 71 8.49 0.67 -9.42
CA GLY A 71 7.86 -0.62 -9.64
C GLY A 71 8.22 -1.68 -8.58
N LEU A 72 9.35 -1.54 -7.88
CA LEU A 72 9.71 -2.40 -6.72
C LEU A 72 8.68 -2.31 -5.59
N LEU A 73 7.97 -1.18 -5.49
CA LEU A 73 6.93 -0.96 -4.51
C LEU A 73 5.63 -1.68 -4.85
N SER A 74 5.43 -2.07 -6.11
CA SER A 74 4.25 -2.83 -6.55
C SER A 74 4.19 -4.22 -5.90
N ASN A 75 2.97 -4.72 -5.66
CA ASN A 75 2.75 -6.11 -5.24
C ASN A 75 3.29 -7.12 -6.27
N PHE A 76 3.38 -6.72 -7.54
CA PHE A 76 3.85 -7.55 -8.66
C PHE A 76 5.35 -7.80 -8.67
N ALA A 77 6.13 -6.93 -8.01
CA ALA A 77 7.59 -7.01 -8.03
C ALA A 77 8.11 -8.35 -7.48
N ALA A 78 9.11 -8.90 -8.15
CA ALA A 78 9.83 -10.08 -7.69
C ALA A 78 10.74 -9.74 -6.51
N THR A 79 10.14 -9.41 -5.39
CA THR A 79 10.77 -9.05 -4.13
C THR A 79 10.43 -10.11 -3.08
N PRO A 80 11.19 -11.23 -3.05
CA PRO A 80 10.87 -12.35 -2.19
C PRO A 80 10.99 -12.00 -0.72
N PHE A 81 10.14 -12.63 0.10
CA PHE A 81 10.17 -12.49 1.54
C PHE A 81 9.71 -13.76 2.23
N VAL A 82 10.08 -13.91 3.50
CA VAL A 82 9.61 -14.98 4.37
C VAL A 82 8.55 -14.41 5.31
N PHE A 83 7.42 -15.08 5.39
CA PHE A 83 6.32 -14.70 6.27
C PHE A 83 5.73 -15.96 6.90
N HIS A 84 5.56 -16.00 8.22
CA HIS A 84 5.16 -17.18 8.98
C HIS A 84 5.98 -18.43 8.60
N GLY A 85 7.30 -18.29 8.44
CA GLY A 85 8.20 -19.40 8.10
C GLY A 85 8.12 -19.90 6.65
N LYS A 86 7.27 -19.34 5.81
CA LYS A 86 7.11 -19.70 4.39
C LYS A 86 7.69 -18.60 3.49
N ARG A 87 8.33 -19.02 2.39
CA ARG A 87 8.89 -18.09 1.39
C ARG A 87 7.87 -17.81 0.30
N PHE A 88 7.72 -16.53 -0.04
CA PHE A 88 6.88 -16.02 -1.13
C PHE A 88 7.76 -15.29 -2.14
N ALA A 89 7.51 -15.46 -3.44
CA ALA A 89 8.30 -14.79 -4.47
C ALA A 89 7.88 -13.33 -4.70
N SER A 90 6.64 -12.98 -4.36
CA SER A 90 6.10 -11.64 -4.44
C SER A 90 4.90 -11.48 -3.49
N LEU A 91 4.53 -10.24 -3.19
CA LEU A 91 3.32 -9.97 -2.43
C LEU A 91 2.06 -10.36 -3.21
N GLU A 92 2.10 -10.25 -4.55
CA GLU A 92 1.01 -10.73 -5.41
C GLU A 92 0.84 -12.23 -5.32
N GLY A 93 1.93 -13.01 -5.39
CA GLY A 93 1.89 -14.47 -5.21
C GLY A 93 1.31 -14.87 -3.85
N PHE A 94 1.75 -14.22 -2.78
CA PHE A 94 1.18 -14.38 -1.44
C PHE A 94 -0.32 -14.09 -1.41
N TRP A 95 -0.76 -12.99 -2.01
CA TRP A 95 -2.17 -12.62 -2.06
C TRP A 95 -3.00 -13.65 -2.81
N GLN A 96 -2.55 -14.00 -4.01
CA GLN A 96 -3.35 -14.83 -4.92
C GLN A 96 -3.44 -16.30 -4.47
N MET A 97 -2.39 -16.80 -3.78
CA MET A 97 -2.42 -18.18 -3.29
C MET A 97 -3.53 -18.43 -2.26
N MET A 98 -3.96 -17.41 -1.51
CA MET A 98 -5.02 -17.55 -0.50
C MET A 98 -6.38 -17.93 -1.09
N LYS A 99 -6.59 -17.71 -2.40
CA LYS A 99 -7.79 -18.14 -3.13
C LYS A 99 -7.83 -19.63 -3.41
N TYR A 100 -6.67 -20.30 -3.37
CA TYR A 100 -6.50 -21.71 -3.66
C TYR A 100 -6.72 -22.57 -2.42
N PRO A 101 -7.17 -23.84 -2.60
CA PRO A 101 -7.35 -24.75 -1.47
C PRO A 101 -6.09 -24.87 -0.62
N GLU A 102 -6.23 -24.94 0.69
CA GLU A 102 -5.12 -25.03 1.63
C GLU A 102 -4.67 -26.49 1.87
N GLY A 103 -5.48 -27.46 1.48
CA GLY A 103 -5.21 -28.89 1.58
C GLY A 103 -6.39 -29.69 1.06
N ALA A 104 -6.30 -31.01 1.15
CA ALA A 104 -7.35 -31.93 0.68
C ALA A 104 -8.68 -31.75 1.44
N ASP A 105 -8.62 -31.35 2.70
CA ASP A 105 -9.81 -31.11 3.54
C ASP A 105 -10.44 -29.72 3.33
N ASP A 106 -9.80 -28.86 2.54
CA ASP A 106 -10.39 -27.57 2.17
C ASP A 106 -11.61 -27.80 1.28
N PRO A 107 -12.81 -27.29 1.63
CA PRO A 107 -14.00 -27.53 0.84
C PRO A 107 -13.86 -27.09 -0.62
N ARG A 108 -12.99 -26.12 -0.93
CA ARG A 108 -12.71 -25.70 -2.30
C ARG A 108 -12.03 -26.78 -3.14
N ALA A 109 -11.24 -27.67 -2.50
CA ALA A 109 -10.53 -28.74 -3.21
C ALA A 109 -11.48 -29.75 -3.86
N ASN A 110 -12.61 -30.01 -3.21
CA ASN A 110 -13.52 -31.10 -3.54
C ASN A 110 -14.84 -30.64 -4.18
N PHE A 111 -14.99 -29.34 -4.51
CA PHE A 111 -16.20 -28.85 -5.18
C PHE A 111 -16.29 -29.41 -6.59
N PRO A 112 -17.42 -30.06 -6.97
CA PRO A 112 -17.62 -30.55 -8.32
C PRO A 112 -17.53 -29.44 -9.38
N GLY A 113 -16.79 -29.67 -10.46
CA GLY A 113 -16.67 -28.72 -11.57
C GLY A 113 -15.65 -27.60 -11.37
N LEU A 114 -14.92 -27.57 -10.25
CA LEU A 114 -13.76 -26.70 -10.10
C LEU A 114 -12.51 -27.36 -10.67
N ASN A 115 -11.67 -26.56 -11.32
CA ASN A 115 -10.36 -26.95 -11.80
C ASN A 115 -9.30 -26.02 -11.20
N TRP A 116 -8.31 -26.61 -10.56
CA TRP A 116 -7.19 -25.89 -9.95
C TRP A 116 -5.91 -26.21 -10.72
N PRO A 117 -5.56 -25.42 -11.75
CA PRO A 117 -4.38 -25.70 -12.61
C PRO A 117 -3.05 -25.49 -11.87
N TYR A 118 -3.11 -24.86 -10.68
CA TYR A 118 -1.97 -24.66 -9.80
C TYR A 118 -2.28 -25.18 -8.41
N THR A 119 -1.25 -25.61 -7.69
CA THR A 119 -1.33 -25.73 -6.24
C THR A 119 -1.17 -24.36 -5.58
N ARG A 120 -1.58 -24.25 -4.33
CA ARG A 120 -1.40 -23.06 -3.51
C ARG A 120 0.09 -22.64 -3.43
N GLU A 121 0.98 -23.62 -3.24
CA GLU A 121 2.43 -23.44 -3.16
C GLU A 121 3.02 -22.95 -4.48
N GLN A 122 2.54 -23.45 -5.60
CA GLN A 122 2.96 -22.96 -6.92
C GLN A 122 2.59 -21.49 -7.09
N VAL A 123 1.35 -21.08 -6.74
CA VAL A 123 0.92 -19.69 -6.83
C VAL A 123 1.73 -18.78 -5.90
N ALA A 124 2.10 -19.25 -4.71
CA ALA A 124 2.96 -18.52 -3.78
C ALA A 124 4.35 -18.17 -4.35
N GLN A 125 4.82 -18.91 -5.36
CA GLN A 125 6.11 -18.69 -6.03
C GLN A 125 5.99 -17.93 -7.37
N LEU A 126 4.78 -17.44 -7.70
CA LEU A 126 4.58 -16.61 -8.89
C LEU A 126 4.81 -15.13 -8.57
N THR A 127 5.07 -14.38 -9.63
CA THR A 127 5.24 -12.91 -9.58
C THR A 127 4.43 -12.25 -10.70
N SER A 128 4.29 -10.94 -10.64
CA SER A 128 3.77 -10.14 -11.74
C SER A 128 2.42 -10.65 -12.30
N PHE A 129 2.24 -10.55 -13.61
CA PHE A 129 1.02 -10.95 -14.31
C PHE A 129 0.74 -12.47 -14.24
N GLU A 130 1.76 -13.30 -13.98
CA GLU A 130 1.53 -14.74 -13.78
C GLU A 130 0.78 -15.00 -12.49
N ALA A 131 1.20 -14.39 -11.38
CA ALA A 131 0.47 -14.46 -10.13
C ALA A 131 -0.96 -13.91 -10.28
N LYS A 132 -1.11 -12.79 -11.00
CA LYS A 132 -2.43 -12.20 -11.27
C LYS A 132 -3.33 -13.13 -12.08
N ARG A 133 -2.81 -13.77 -13.14
CA ARG A 133 -3.57 -14.75 -13.94
C ARG A 133 -4.02 -15.94 -13.10
N ALA A 134 -3.10 -16.51 -12.31
CA ALA A 134 -3.45 -17.57 -11.37
C ALA A 134 -4.54 -17.13 -10.38
N GLY A 135 -4.41 -15.91 -9.84
CA GLY A 135 -5.41 -15.33 -8.95
C GLY A 135 -6.79 -15.13 -9.59
N ASN A 136 -6.85 -14.76 -10.86
CA ASN A 136 -8.12 -14.64 -11.60
C ASN A 136 -8.81 -16.00 -11.73
N LEU A 137 -8.05 -17.06 -12.08
CA LEU A 137 -8.58 -18.44 -12.12
C LEU A 137 -9.14 -18.88 -10.77
N GLY A 138 -8.41 -18.59 -9.68
CA GLY A 138 -8.88 -18.85 -8.31
C GLY A 138 -10.18 -18.09 -7.99
N GLU A 139 -10.25 -16.82 -8.35
CA GLU A 139 -11.44 -15.99 -8.14
C GLU A 139 -12.63 -16.46 -8.96
N ASP A 140 -12.43 -16.88 -10.20
CA ASP A 140 -13.49 -17.43 -11.05
C ASP A 140 -14.03 -18.74 -10.46
N ASN A 141 -13.18 -19.60 -9.92
CA ASN A 141 -13.62 -20.76 -9.20
C ASN A 141 -14.42 -20.41 -7.94
N MET A 142 -13.97 -19.45 -7.15
CA MET A 142 -14.70 -18.97 -5.98
C MET A 142 -16.09 -18.44 -6.36
N LYS A 143 -16.20 -17.65 -7.45
CA LYS A 143 -17.48 -17.14 -7.97
C LYS A 143 -18.44 -18.24 -8.38
N LYS A 144 -17.96 -19.30 -9.08
CA LYS A 144 -18.79 -20.44 -9.52
C LYS A 144 -19.51 -21.13 -8.37
N VAL A 145 -18.92 -21.14 -7.17
CA VAL A 145 -19.44 -21.84 -5.99
C VAL A 145 -19.91 -20.89 -4.88
N GLY A 146 -19.96 -19.57 -5.14
CA GLY A 146 -20.44 -18.57 -4.19
C GLY A 146 -19.53 -18.37 -2.97
N ILE A 147 -18.22 -18.67 -3.09
CA ILE A 147 -17.24 -18.45 -2.02
C ILE A 147 -16.74 -17.01 -2.04
N THR A 148 -16.87 -16.31 -0.90
CA THR A 148 -16.44 -14.92 -0.70
C THR A 148 -15.27 -14.76 0.26
N TRP A 149 -14.68 -15.87 0.68
CA TRP A 149 -13.61 -15.92 1.67
C TRP A 149 -12.34 -16.55 1.10
N VAL A 150 -11.22 -16.22 1.71
CA VAL A 150 -9.91 -16.80 1.48
C VAL A 150 -9.38 -17.44 2.77
N THR A 151 -8.29 -18.20 2.68
CA THR A 151 -7.69 -18.81 3.86
C THR A 151 -6.22 -18.52 3.98
N PHE A 152 -5.74 -18.47 5.22
CA PHE A 152 -4.33 -18.53 5.56
C PHE A 152 -4.15 -19.24 6.90
N GLU A 153 -3.33 -20.29 6.93
CA GLU A 153 -3.05 -21.13 8.12
C GLU A 153 -4.33 -21.64 8.80
N GLY A 154 -5.23 -22.20 7.99
CA GLY A 154 -6.51 -22.77 8.45
C GLY A 154 -7.57 -21.72 8.80
N LYS A 155 -7.22 -20.43 8.83
CA LYS A 155 -8.14 -19.34 9.18
C LYS A 155 -8.84 -18.80 7.94
N ARG A 156 -10.18 -18.77 7.98
CA ARG A 156 -11.00 -18.14 6.95
C ARG A 156 -11.11 -16.63 7.20
N MET A 157 -11.00 -15.85 6.14
CA MET A 157 -11.12 -14.39 6.15
C MET A 157 -12.00 -13.94 5.00
N GLU A 158 -12.87 -12.97 5.23
CA GLU A 158 -13.61 -12.33 4.14
C GLU A 158 -12.65 -11.70 3.13
N TYR A 159 -12.85 -11.98 1.84
CA TYR A 159 -11.87 -11.60 0.81
C TYR A 159 -11.91 -10.11 0.42
N LYS A 160 -13.06 -9.53 0.29
CA LYS A 160 -13.24 -8.12 -0.13
C LYS A 160 -14.15 -7.38 0.85
N PRO A 161 -13.79 -7.30 2.14
CA PRO A 161 -14.63 -6.61 3.09
C PRO A 161 -14.65 -5.11 2.80
N ARG A 162 -15.80 -4.47 2.98
CA ARG A 162 -15.92 -3.01 2.90
C ARG A 162 -15.16 -2.30 4.02
N ILE A 163 -15.13 -2.91 5.20
CA ILE A 163 -14.40 -2.41 6.38
C ILE A 163 -13.11 -3.22 6.50
N PRO A 164 -11.96 -2.58 6.78
CA PRO A 164 -10.71 -3.28 6.98
C PRO A 164 -10.84 -4.39 8.03
N GLY A 165 -10.61 -5.63 7.61
CA GLY A 165 -10.73 -6.84 8.43
C GLY A 165 -9.40 -7.60 8.53
N GLU A 166 -9.48 -8.89 8.85
CA GLU A 166 -8.30 -9.74 9.04
C GLU A 166 -7.47 -9.89 7.77
N HIS A 167 -8.12 -10.04 6.61
CA HIS A 167 -7.41 -10.10 5.33
C HIS A 167 -6.58 -8.82 5.08
N TYR A 168 -7.14 -7.63 5.38
CA TYR A 168 -6.40 -6.37 5.28
C TYR A 168 -5.17 -6.36 6.20
N ARG A 169 -5.35 -6.72 7.49
CA ARG A 169 -4.24 -6.77 8.46
C ARG A 169 -3.13 -7.70 7.99
N LEU A 170 -3.48 -8.88 7.49
CA LEU A 170 -2.54 -9.86 6.97
C LEU A 170 -1.74 -9.30 5.77
N ILE A 171 -2.40 -8.57 4.86
CA ILE A 171 -1.72 -7.92 3.73
C ILE A 171 -0.78 -6.80 4.21
N VAL A 172 -1.17 -6.01 5.20
CA VAL A 172 -0.30 -4.99 5.81
C VAL A 172 0.94 -5.63 6.42
N GLU A 173 0.79 -6.68 7.24
CA GLU A 173 1.89 -7.40 7.87
C GLU A 173 2.84 -8.01 6.82
N ALA A 174 2.31 -8.65 5.79
CA ALA A 174 3.12 -9.19 4.70
C ALA A 174 3.85 -8.10 3.90
N THR A 175 3.24 -6.90 3.76
CA THR A 175 3.89 -5.75 3.11
C THR A 175 5.03 -5.22 3.98
N HIS A 176 4.87 -5.16 5.29
CA HIS A 176 5.95 -4.83 6.22
C HIS A 176 7.14 -5.79 6.07
N GLU A 177 6.86 -7.10 6.01
CA GLU A 177 7.91 -8.11 5.84
C GLU A 177 8.61 -7.98 4.48
N LYS A 178 7.87 -7.73 3.40
CA LYS A 178 8.46 -7.41 2.10
C LYS A 178 9.44 -6.23 2.21
N VAL A 179 9.02 -5.12 2.81
CA VAL A 179 9.85 -3.91 2.94
C VAL A 179 11.06 -4.17 3.85
N ARG A 180 10.86 -4.87 4.97
CA ARG A 180 11.90 -5.18 5.95
C ARG A 180 13.00 -6.07 5.38
N GLN A 181 12.62 -7.07 4.58
CA GLN A 181 13.53 -8.10 4.05
C GLN A 181 14.18 -7.71 2.73
N ASN A 182 13.72 -6.66 2.06
CA ASN A 182 14.27 -6.19 0.79
C ASN A 182 14.85 -4.77 0.95
N PRO A 183 16.15 -4.62 1.22
CA PRO A 183 16.78 -3.31 1.45
C PRO A 183 16.55 -2.32 0.32
N GLU A 184 16.51 -2.79 -0.92
CA GLU A 184 16.27 -1.95 -2.09
C GLU A 184 14.82 -1.42 -2.14
N VAL A 185 13.81 -2.24 -1.78
CA VAL A 185 12.42 -1.79 -1.62
C VAL A 185 12.33 -0.70 -0.55
N LYS A 186 12.98 -0.92 0.60
CA LYS A 186 13.04 0.06 1.69
C LYS A 186 13.71 1.36 1.25
N ARG A 187 14.82 1.26 0.53
CA ARG A 187 15.56 2.42 -0.01
C ARG A 187 14.69 3.25 -0.94
N VAL A 188 14.04 2.60 -1.92
CA VAL A 188 13.15 3.27 -2.88
C VAL A 188 11.96 3.89 -2.17
N LEU A 189 11.33 3.19 -1.21
CA LEU A 189 10.21 3.73 -0.43
C LEU A 189 10.61 4.99 0.33
N LEU A 190 11.74 4.97 1.03
CA LEU A 190 12.24 6.14 1.78
C LEU A 190 12.65 7.29 0.86
N ALA A 191 13.18 6.99 -0.35
CA ALA A 191 13.54 7.99 -1.33
C ALA A 191 12.33 8.78 -1.87
N THR A 192 11.09 8.25 -1.75
CA THR A 192 9.88 9.00 -2.10
C THR A 192 9.58 10.16 -1.13
N GLY A 193 10.27 10.27 0.00
CA GLY A 193 10.18 11.40 0.93
C GLY A 193 8.75 11.74 1.32
N ASN A 194 8.33 12.95 0.99
CA ASN A 194 6.98 13.45 1.29
C ASN A 194 6.00 13.39 0.10
N LEU A 195 6.42 12.79 -1.03
CA LEU A 195 5.54 12.66 -2.18
C LEU A 195 4.28 11.84 -1.85
N VAL A 196 3.17 12.24 -2.43
CA VAL A 196 1.93 11.47 -2.40
C VAL A 196 2.08 10.31 -3.37
N LEU A 197 2.02 9.09 -2.85
CA LEU A 197 2.12 7.88 -3.65
C LEU A 197 0.78 7.61 -4.36
N LYS A 198 0.84 7.37 -5.66
CA LYS A 198 -0.33 7.04 -6.49
C LYS A 198 -0.14 5.68 -7.17
N PRO A 199 -1.21 4.89 -7.32
CA PRO A 199 -1.13 3.64 -8.06
C PRO A 199 -0.86 3.90 -9.54
N ASP A 200 -0.28 2.94 -10.23
CA ASP A 200 -0.06 2.96 -11.68
C ASP A 200 -1.26 2.45 -12.51
N HIS A 201 -2.42 2.32 -11.88
CA HIS A 201 -3.65 1.86 -12.52
C HIS A 201 -4.87 2.48 -11.85
N HIS A 202 -5.93 2.62 -12.61
CA HIS A 202 -7.20 3.13 -12.09
C HIS A 202 -7.78 2.20 -11.02
N GLN A 203 -8.26 2.80 -9.95
CA GLN A 203 -8.98 2.11 -8.88
C GLN A 203 -10.32 2.81 -8.64
N GLU A 204 -11.34 2.02 -8.37
CA GLU A 204 -12.64 2.55 -7.97
C GLU A 204 -12.53 3.25 -6.60
N PRO A 205 -13.27 4.34 -6.37
CA PRO A 205 -13.23 5.09 -5.11
C PRO A 205 -13.56 4.24 -3.87
N ASP A 206 -14.38 3.20 -4.04
CA ASP A 206 -14.81 2.26 -3.00
C ASP A 206 -14.00 0.96 -2.99
N ALA A 207 -12.85 0.92 -3.69
CA ALA A 207 -11.98 -0.24 -3.70
C ALA A 207 -11.63 -0.69 -2.27
N PRO A 208 -11.62 -2.01 -2.00
CA PRO A 208 -11.25 -2.54 -0.69
C PRO A 208 -9.91 -1.98 -0.19
N ALA A 209 -9.81 -1.67 1.10
CA ALA A 209 -8.60 -1.07 1.68
C ALA A 209 -7.32 -1.87 1.36
N ALA A 210 -7.43 -3.20 1.34
CA ALA A 210 -6.29 -4.05 0.98
C ALA A 210 -5.75 -3.80 -0.44
N TRP A 211 -6.57 -3.30 -1.38
CA TRP A 211 -6.16 -3.01 -2.75
C TRP A 211 -5.40 -1.69 -2.88
N ARG A 212 -5.54 -0.80 -1.89
CA ARG A 212 -4.89 0.51 -1.86
C ARG A 212 -3.46 0.40 -1.31
N TYR A 213 -2.62 -0.40 -1.99
CA TYR A 213 -1.26 -0.71 -1.58
C TYR A 213 -0.38 0.54 -1.38
N TYR A 214 -0.64 1.60 -2.11
CA TYR A 214 0.04 2.89 -1.99
C TYR A 214 -0.24 3.58 -0.64
N GLU A 215 -1.43 3.39 -0.05
CA GLU A 215 -1.75 3.88 1.29
C GLU A 215 -1.00 3.07 2.36
N ILE A 216 -0.96 1.74 2.22
CA ILE A 216 -0.19 0.85 3.11
C ILE A 216 1.29 1.25 3.08
N LEU A 217 1.85 1.47 1.90
CA LEU A 217 3.24 1.91 1.76
C LEU A 217 3.49 3.31 2.35
N THR A 218 2.52 4.23 2.23
CA THR A 218 2.59 5.56 2.86
C THR A 218 2.66 5.45 4.37
N GLN A 219 1.86 4.56 4.97
CA GLN A 219 1.88 4.29 6.39
C GLN A 219 3.23 3.69 6.82
N ILE A 220 3.70 2.64 6.13
CA ILE A 220 5.00 2.00 6.41
C ILE A 220 6.14 3.02 6.32
N ARG A 221 6.13 3.89 5.32
CA ARG A 221 7.11 4.96 5.16
C ARG A 221 7.12 5.90 6.37
N ALA A 222 5.96 6.32 6.85
CA ALA A 222 5.84 7.18 8.02
C ALA A 222 6.39 6.50 9.28
N GLU A 223 6.11 5.23 9.49
CA GLU A 223 6.64 4.44 10.60
C GLU A 223 8.18 4.32 10.54
N LEU A 224 8.74 4.10 9.35
CA LEU A 224 10.19 4.04 9.16
C LEU A 224 10.90 5.38 9.43
N HIS A 225 10.22 6.51 9.21
CA HIS A 225 10.75 7.84 9.55
C HIS A 225 10.70 8.11 11.06
N SER A 226 9.70 7.61 11.78
CA SER A 226 9.54 7.80 13.22
C SER A 226 10.54 6.96 14.07
N GLN A 227 11.17 5.95 13.47
CA GLN A 227 12.14 5.07 14.13
C GLN A 227 13.60 5.58 14.04
N LYS A 228 13.82 6.73 13.42
CA LYS A 228 15.13 7.42 13.35
C LYS A 228 15.26 8.46 14.45
#